data_8e0a8b8de61471bf84eea9a157b2bdb1
#
_entry.id   8e0a8b8de61471bf84eea9a157b2bdb1
#
_cell.length_a   1.000
_cell.length_b   1.000
_cell.length_c   1.000
_cell.angle_alpha   90.00
_cell.angle_beta   90.00
_cell.angle_gamma   90.00
#
_symmetry.space_group_name_H-M   'P 1'
#
loop_
_entity.id
_entity.type
_entity.pdbx_description
1 polymer ?
#
loop_
_entity_poly.entity_id
_entity_poly.type
_entity_poly.pdbx_seq_one_letter_code
_entity_poly.pdbx_strand_id
1 'polypeptide(L)'
;MMSEIFSSPARPFYQSTSLMFLKPVALPAYESFADHHFKLSKKQIDPGVVKAIYERFEGTTWYLQKVLNQLYATTDHAATDDVERAVTQIIRQNEEAYKDTLFQLTARQRDLLVAIGQEGKASQITGMQFVKRHHLSSASSVQKAAQALLEKQLITQQQNIYEVYDKFMAEWLRFQL
;
A
#
# COMPACT_ATOMS: atom_id res chain seq x y z
N MET A 1 -7.31 3.62 14.66
CA MET A 1 -6.53 3.39 15.91
C MET A 1 -5.99 4.67 16.54
N MET A 2 -5.20 5.54 15.88
CA MET A 2 -4.79 6.81 16.50
C MET A 2 -5.95 7.76 16.80
N SER A 3 -6.95 7.87 15.93
CA SER A 3 -8.15 8.67 16.16
C SER A 3 -8.95 8.23 17.38
N GLU A 4 -9.02 6.93 17.69
CA GLU A 4 -9.76 6.43 18.86
C GLU A 4 -9.17 6.84 20.21
N ILE A 5 -7.84 7.03 20.28
CA ILE A 5 -7.17 7.44 21.52
C ILE A 5 -7.63 8.84 21.94
N PHE A 6 -7.90 9.73 20.98
CA PHE A 6 -8.25 11.12 21.21
C PHE A 6 -9.75 11.42 21.07
N SER A 7 -10.50 10.57 20.35
CA SER A 7 -11.94 10.78 20.07
C SER A 7 -12.88 9.97 20.97
N SER A 8 -12.37 8.98 21.72
CA SER A 8 -13.21 8.15 22.59
C SER A 8 -13.30 8.75 24.01
N PRO A 9 -14.50 9.00 24.55
CA PRO A 9 -14.70 9.49 25.93
C PRO A 9 -14.09 8.60 27.02
N ALA A 10 -13.88 7.31 26.72
CA ALA A 10 -13.29 6.35 27.64
C ALA A 10 -11.76 6.39 27.71
N ARG A 11 -11.10 7.28 26.95
CA ARG A 11 -9.63 7.36 26.91
C ARG A 11 -9.10 8.59 27.63
N PRO A 12 -7.93 8.49 28.31
CA PRO A 12 -7.37 9.59 29.11
C PRO A 12 -7.10 10.90 28.35
N PHE A 13 -6.90 10.79 27.02
CA PHE A 13 -6.57 11.95 26.18
C PHE A 13 -7.79 12.51 25.41
N TYR A 14 -9.00 12.08 25.77
CA TYR A 14 -10.21 12.62 25.17
C TYR A 14 -10.29 14.15 25.36
N GLN A 15 -10.50 14.89 24.26
CA GLN A 15 -10.55 16.35 24.20
C GLN A 15 -9.29 17.09 24.71
N SER A 16 -8.18 16.39 24.95
CA SER A 16 -6.93 17.04 25.37
C SER A 16 -6.17 17.71 24.21
N THR A 17 -6.56 17.43 22.96
CA THR A 17 -5.89 17.93 21.75
C THR A 17 -6.90 18.27 20.66
N SER A 18 -6.56 19.22 19.79
CA SER A 18 -7.30 19.48 18.56
C SER A 18 -6.87 18.47 17.49
N LEU A 19 -7.85 17.70 16.99
CA LEU A 19 -7.59 16.77 15.87
C LEU A 19 -7.49 17.57 14.56
N MET A 20 -6.34 17.50 13.92
CA MET A 20 -6.14 18.03 12.58
C MET A 20 -6.05 16.87 11.57
N PHE A 21 -6.99 16.83 10.65
CA PHE A 21 -6.99 15.85 9.57
C PHE A 21 -6.18 16.38 8.38
N LEU A 22 -5.00 15.82 8.17
CA LEU A 22 -4.19 16.15 6.99
C LEU A 22 -4.80 15.49 5.75
N LYS A 23 -5.04 16.30 4.73
CA LYS A 23 -5.41 15.80 3.41
C LYS A 23 -4.14 15.36 2.66
N PRO A 24 -4.27 14.43 1.70
CA PRO A 24 -3.16 14.14 0.78
C PRO A 24 -2.64 15.42 0.13
N VAL A 25 -1.33 15.51 -0.04
CA VAL A 25 -0.71 16.62 -0.78
C VAL A 25 -1.21 16.57 -2.23
N ALA A 26 -1.62 17.71 -2.78
CA ALA A 26 -2.16 17.76 -4.13
C ALA A 26 -1.09 17.47 -5.20
N LEU A 27 -1.49 16.80 -6.28
CA LEU A 27 -0.61 16.42 -7.39
C LEU A 27 0.27 17.57 -7.90
N PRO A 28 -0.22 18.81 -8.15
CA PRO A 28 0.62 19.90 -8.66
C PRO A 28 1.77 20.28 -7.71
N ALA A 29 1.60 20.11 -6.41
CA ALA A 29 2.68 20.35 -5.45
C ALA A 29 3.79 19.29 -5.58
N TYR A 30 3.44 18.04 -5.83
CA TYR A 30 4.42 16.99 -6.11
C TYR A 30 5.13 17.17 -7.43
N GLU A 31 4.42 17.59 -8.49
CA GLU A 31 5.00 17.87 -9.79
C GLU A 31 6.04 18.99 -9.69
N SER A 32 5.69 20.10 -9.02
CA SER A 32 6.61 21.21 -8.79
C SER A 32 7.83 20.80 -7.95
N PHE A 33 7.60 20.00 -6.92
CA PHE A 33 8.68 19.48 -6.06
C PHE A 33 9.65 18.59 -6.85
N ALA A 34 9.14 17.63 -7.60
CA ALA A 34 9.97 16.71 -8.38
C ALA A 34 10.76 17.45 -9.46
N ASP A 35 10.11 18.30 -10.25
CA ASP A 35 10.75 19.12 -11.29
C ASP A 35 11.89 19.97 -10.71
N HIS A 36 11.64 20.66 -9.59
CA HIS A 36 12.65 21.46 -8.91
C HIS A 36 13.89 20.65 -8.52
N HIS A 37 13.69 19.49 -7.85
CA HIS A 37 14.81 18.68 -7.37
C HIS A 37 15.59 18.00 -8.49
N PHE A 38 14.92 17.52 -9.54
CA PHE A 38 15.61 16.98 -10.72
C PHE A 38 16.46 18.04 -11.40
N LYS A 39 15.93 19.24 -11.62
CA LYS A 39 16.66 20.36 -12.23
C LYS A 39 17.87 20.81 -11.42
N LEU A 40 17.77 20.87 -10.10
CA LEU A 40 18.91 21.21 -9.22
C LEU A 40 20.11 20.29 -9.44
N SER A 41 19.88 19.04 -9.79
CA SER A 41 20.93 18.05 -10.06
C SER A 41 21.22 17.87 -11.56
N LYS A 42 20.75 18.77 -12.40
CA LYS A 42 20.88 18.71 -13.87
C LYS A 42 20.25 17.45 -14.48
N LYS A 43 19.26 16.87 -13.80
CA LYS A 43 18.46 15.74 -14.27
C LYS A 43 17.12 16.23 -14.84
N GLN A 44 16.44 15.35 -15.56
CA GLN A 44 15.14 15.65 -16.17
C GLN A 44 14.08 14.66 -15.70
N ILE A 45 12.84 15.10 -15.63
CA ILE A 45 11.67 14.26 -15.35
C ILE A 45 10.57 14.65 -16.35
N ASP A 46 10.02 13.68 -17.06
CA ASP A 46 8.98 13.92 -18.05
C ASP A 46 7.64 14.29 -17.38
N PRO A 47 6.83 15.14 -18.04
CA PRO A 47 5.46 15.36 -17.65
C PRO A 47 4.69 14.02 -17.56
N GLY A 48 3.92 13.84 -16.51
CA GLY A 48 3.14 12.62 -16.31
C GLY A 48 3.80 11.56 -15.45
N VAL A 49 5.12 11.53 -15.25
CA VAL A 49 5.81 10.60 -14.35
C VAL A 49 5.25 10.70 -12.93
N VAL A 50 5.20 11.90 -12.38
CA VAL A 50 4.68 12.15 -11.02
C VAL A 50 3.21 11.76 -10.93
N LYS A 51 2.41 12.08 -11.95
CA LYS A 51 1.01 11.71 -12.05
C LYS A 51 0.83 10.19 -12.05
N ALA A 52 1.60 9.46 -12.83
CA ALA A 52 1.53 8.00 -12.90
C ALA A 52 1.80 7.36 -11.52
N ILE A 53 2.81 7.85 -10.79
CA ILE A 53 3.10 7.39 -9.43
C ILE A 53 1.98 7.79 -8.47
N TYR A 54 1.46 9.01 -8.58
CA TYR A 54 0.39 9.53 -7.73
C TYR A 54 -0.89 8.70 -7.84
N GLU A 55 -1.31 8.40 -9.06
CA GLU A 55 -2.49 7.58 -9.34
C GLU A 55 -2.30 6.14 -8.85
N ARG A 56 -1.14 5.54 -9.10
CA ARG A 56 -0.82 4.16 -8.68
C ARG A 56 -0.89 3.98 -7.16
N PHE A 57 -0.41 4.95 -6.40
CA PHE A 57 -0.33 4.88 -4.93
C PHE A 57 -1.32 5.80 -4.22
N GLU A 58 -2.37 6.28 -4.93
CA GLU A 58 -3.48 7.07 -4.39
C GLU A 58 -3.01 8.30 -3.59
N GLY A 59 -1.96 8.97 -4.07
CA GLY A 59 -1.40 10.17 -3.45
C GLY A 59 -0.71 9.96 -2.11
N THR A 60 -0.43 8.71 -1.71
CA THR A 60 0.26 8.42 -0.45
C THR A 60 1.73 8.85 -0.52
N THR A 61 2.08 9.89 0.24
CA THR A 61 3.39 10.57 0.21
C THR A 61 4.58 9.63 0.27
N TRP A 62 4.54 8.64 1.17
CA TRP A 62 5.66 7.72 1.38
C TRP A 62 6.02 6.93 0.10
N TYR A 63 5.00 6.40 -0.60
CA TYR A 63 5.22 5.66 -1.84
C TYR A 63 5.71 6.55 -2.97
N LEU A 64 5.12 7.77 -3.09
CA LEU A 64 5.58 8.74 -4.09
C LEU A 64 7.05 9.07 -3.90
N GLN A 65 7.45 9.41 -2.68
CA GLN A 65 8.85 9.75 -2.37
C GLN A 65 9.77 8.54 -2.61
N LYS A 66 9.35 7.34 -2.25
CA LYS A 66 10.16 6.14 -2.45
C LYS A 66 10.45 5.89 -3.93
N VAL A 67 9.42 5.99 -4.80
CA VAL A 67 9.58 5.79 -6.24
C VAL A 67 10.35 6.95 -6.88
N LEU A 68 10.05 8.20 -6.53
CA LEU A 68 10.79 9.37 -7.03
C LEU A 68 12.26 9.31 -6.63
N ASN A 69 12.59 8.90 -5.41
CA ASN A 69 13.98 8.71 -4.98
C ASN A 69 14.68 7.61 -5.78
N GLN A 70 13.98 6.51 -6.08
CA GLN A 70 14.53 5.43 -6.91
C GLN A 70 14.83 5.93 -8.33
N LEU A 71 13.90 6.64 -8.95
CA LEU A 71 14.11 7.27 -10.26
C LEU A 71 15.27 8.27 -10.23
N TYR A 72 15.27 9.16 -9.26
CA TYR A 72 16.34 10.15 -9.08
C TYR A 72 17.73 9.52 -8.94
N ALA A 73 17.82 8.38 -8.22
CA ALA A 73 19.09 7.69 -8.00
C ALA A 73 19.58 6.92 -9.24
N THR A 74 18.66 6.45 -10.09
CA THR A 74 19.00 5.49 -11.15
C THR A 74 18.93 6.04 -12.57
N THR A 75 18.37 7.25 -12.77
CA THR A 75 18.24 7.85 -14.12
C THR A 75 18.71 9.30 -14.13
N ASP A 76 19.19 9.76 -15.26
CA ASP A 76 19.42 11.19 -15.51
C ASP A 76 18.20 11.85 -16.18
N HIS A 77 17.38 11.05 -16.85
CA HIS A 77 16.11 11.45 -17.45
C HIS A 77 15.05 10.39 -17.11
N ALA A 78 14.09 10.74 -16.25
CA ALA A 78 13.01 9.88 -15.84
C ALA A 78 11.82 10.01 -16.80
N ALA A 79 11.49 8.93 -17.50
CA ALA A 79 10.31 8.80 -18.35
C ALA A 79 9.22 7.96 -17.66
N THR A 80 7.98 8.00 -18.19
CA THR A 80 6.85 7.25 -17.61
C THR A 80 7.11 5.73 -17.54
N ASP A 81 7.78 5.18 -18.55
CA ASP A 81 8.13 3.75 -18.58
C ASP A 81 9.15 3.34 -17.50
N ASP A 82 9.91 4.31 -16.98
CA ASP A 82 10.85 4.07 -15.87
C ASP A 82 10.13 3.80 -14.54
N VAL A 83 8.90 4.26 -14.39
CA VAL A 83 8.11 4.06 -13.16
C VAL A 83 7.94 2.58 -12.86
N GLU A 84 7.59 1.77 -13.88
CA GLU A 84 7.41 0.32 -13.71
C GLU A 84 8.72 -0.36 -13.31
N ARG A 85 9.84 0.03 -13.93
CA ARG A 85 11.17 -0.49 -13.59
C ARG A 85 11.57 -0.12 -12.15
N ALA A 86 11.31 1.12 -11.75
CA ALA A 86 11.60 1.59 -10.39
C ALA A 86 10.77 0.83 -9.34
N VAL A 87 9.47 0.67 -9.57
CA VAL A 87 8.59 -0.08 -8.67
C VAL A 87 9.02 -1.55 -8.59
N THR A 88 9.28 -2.19 -9.71
CA THR A 88 9.77 -3.58 -9.75
C THR A 88 11.07 -3.75 -8.97
N GLN A 89 11.99 -2.80 -9.09
CA GLN A 89 13.25 -2.84 -8.36
C GLN A 89 13.05 -2.68 -6.85
N ILE A 90 12.16 -1.78 -6.42
CA ILE A 90 11.79 -1.61 -5.01
C ILE A 90 11.18 -2.91 -4.46
N ILE A 91 10.28 -3.53 -5.21
CA ILE A 91 9.65 -4.80 -4.83
C ILE A 91 10.71 -5.90 -4.66
N ARG A 92 11.63 -6.06 -5.63
CA ARG A 92 12.72 -7.03 -5.56
C ARG A 92 13.64 -6.83 -4.36
N GLN A 93 13.93 -5.59 -4.00
CA GLN A 93 14.74 -5.27 -2.82
C GLN A 93 14.09 -5.72 -1.50
N ASN A 94 12.76 -5.81 -1.46
CA ASN A 94 11.99 -6.20 -0.28
C ASN A 94 11.48 -7.66 -0.34
N GLU A 95 11.75 -8.39 -1.41
CA GLU A 95 11.17 -9.71 -1.66
C GLU A 95 11.43 -10.72 -0.54
N GLU A 96 12.66 -10.76 0.00
CA GLU A 96 12.99 -11.68 1.09
C GLU A 96 12.20 -11.34 2.37
N ALA A 97 12.03 -10.06 2.69
CA ALA A 97 11.22 -9.64 3.83
C ALA A 97 9.74 -10.01 3.65
N TYR A 98 9.23 -9.97 2.41
CA TYR A 98 7.87 -10.41 2.10
C TYR A 98 7.71 -11.93 2.24
N LYS A 99 8.69 -12.72 1.79
CA LYS A 99 8.73 -14.18 1.98
C LYS A 99 8.76 -14.54 3.46
N ASP A 100 9.60 -13.88 4.24
CA ASP A 100 9.69 -14.06 5.69
C ASP A 100 8.34 -13.74 6.38
N THR A 101 7.69 -12.67 5.95
CA THR A 101 6.35 -12.31 6.44
C THR A 101 5.34 -13.43 6.16
N LEU A 102 5.32 -13.95 4.93
CA LEU A 102 4.44 -15.07 4.57
C LEU A 102 4.78 -16.36 5.35
N PHE A 103 6.04 -16.61 5.60
CA PHE A 103 6.48 -17.79 6.35
C PHE A 103 5.98 -17.80 7.80
N GLN A 104 5.91 -16.61 8.43
CA GLN A 104 5.40 -16.44 9.80
C GLN A 104 3.87 -16.58 9.92
N LEU A 105 3.15 -16.65 8.81
CA LEU A 105 1.70 -16.78 8.79
C LEU A 105 1.27 -18.24 8.77
N THR A 106 0.12 -18.53 9.42
CA THR A 106 -0.55 -19.80 9.21
C THR A 106 -1.01 -19.93 7.76
N ALA A 107 -1.18 -21.15 7.26
CA ALA A 107 -1.64 -21.40 5.89
C ALA A 107 -2.90 -20.56 5.55
N ARG A 108 -3.90 -20.55 6.43
CA ARG A 108 -5.16 -19.81 6.20
C ARG A 108 -4.98 -18.29 6.16
N GLN A 109 -4.06 -17.75 6.97
CA GLN A 109 -3.73 -16.31 6.95
C GLN A 109 -3.00 -15.96 5.65
N ARG A 110 -2.04 -16.77 5.25
CA ARG A 110 -1.28 -16.58 4.01
C ARG A 110 -2.20 -16.65 2.79
N ASP A 111 -3.04 -17.69 2.69
CA ASP A 111 -3.97 -17.85 1.57
C ASP A 111 -4.92 -16.65 1.45
N LEU A 112 -5.43 -16.14 2.56
CA LEU A 112 -6.28 -14.95 2.57
C LEU A 112 -5.51 -13.69 2.19
N LEU A 113 -4.27 -13.51 2.69
CA LEU A 113 -3.45 -12.34 2.36
C LEU A 113 -3.13 -12.30 0.85
N VAL A 114 -2.79 -13.46 0.28
CA VAL A 114 -2.57 -13.62 -1.17
C VAL A 114 -3.85 -13.28 -1.94
N ALA A 115 -5.00 -13.83 -1.53
CA ALA A 115 -6.29 -13.56 -2.16
C ALA A 115 -6.63 -12.05 -2.18
N ILE A 116 -6.43 -11.36 -1.05
CA ILE A 116 -6.64 -9.91 -0.96
C ILE A 116 -5.65 -9.16 -1.85
N GLY A 117 -4.39 -9.57 -1.90
CA GLY A 117 -3.36 -8.97 -2.77
C GLY A 117 -3.71 -9.09 -4.26
N GLN A 118 -4.23 -10.24 -4.68
CA GLN A 118 -4.67 -10.48 -6.07
C GLN A 118 -5.85 -9.61 -6.49
N GLU A 119 -6.84 -9.43 -5.62
CA GLU A 119 -7.99 -8.56 -5.88
C GLU A 119 -7.61 -7.06 -5.82
N GLY A 120 -6.57 -6.71 -5.05
CA GLY A 120 -6.18 -5.33 -4.75
C GLY A 120 -7.14 -4.70 -3.74
N LYS A 121 -8.42 -4.57 -4.09
CA LYS A 121 -9.52 -4.11 -3.23
C LYS A 121 -10.53 -5.23 -3.10
N ALA A 122 -10.43 -6.02 -2.03
CA ALA A 122 -11.29 -7.17 -1.80
C ALA A 122 -12.52 -6.78 -0.97
N SER A 123 -13.70 -7.10 -1.46
CA SER A 123 -14.95 -6.94 -0.74
C SER A 123 -15.63 -8.29 -0.49
N GLN A 124 -16.52 -8.34 0.51
CA GLN A 124 -17.28 -9.57 0.83
C GLN A 124 -16.40 -10.83 0.93
N ILE A 125 -15.25 -10.72 1.58
CA ILE A 125 -14.23 -11.79 1.66
C ILE A 125 -14.75 -13.10 2.29
N THR A 126 -15.85 -13.05 3.07
CA THR A 126 -16.54 -14.23 3.63
C THR A 126 -17.65 -14.76 2.71
N GLY A 127 -17.93 -14.07 1.61
CA GLY A 127 -18.95 -14.48 0.64
C GLY A 127 -18.54 -15.73 -0.13
N MET A 128 -19.53 -16.55 -0.51
CA MET A 128 -19.30 -17.82 -1.20
C MET A 128 -18.49 -17.66 -2.50
N GLN A 129 -18.69 -16.57 -3.24
CA GLN A 129 -17.98 -16.32 -4.49
C GLN A 129 -16.49 -16.08 -4.26
N PHE A 130 -16.13 -15.24 -3.28
CA PHE A 130 -14.74 -14.96 -2.92
C PHE A 130 -14.04 -16.22 -2.40
N VAL A 131 -14.68 -16.92 -1.45
CA VAL A 131 -14.17 -18.18 -0.88
C VAL A 131 -13.91 -19.24 -1.94
N LYS A 132 -14.82 -19.42 -2.90
CA LYS A 132 -14.63 -20.38 -4.02
C LYS A 132 -13.57 -19.93 -5.02
N ARG A 133 -13.56 -18.65 -5.39
CA ARG A 133 -12.59 -18.10 -6.37
C ARG A 133 -11.15 -18.28 -5.91
N HIS A 134 -10.90 -18.06 -4.63
CA HIS A 134 -9.57 -18.14 -4.04
C HIS A 134 -9.30 -19.47 -3.31
N HIS A 135 -10.15 -20.48 -3.49
CA HIS A 135 -10.01 -21.81 -2.88
C HIS A 135 -9.82 -21.78 -1.36
N LEU A 136 -10.45 -20.82 -0.69
CA LEU A 136 -10.37 -20.66 0.75
C LEU A 136 -11.29 -21.69 1.46
N SER A 137 -11.00 -21.98 2.75
CA SER A 137 -11.66 -23.10 3.42
C SER A 137 -13.14 -22.83 3.76
N SER A 138 -13.46 -21.85 4.59
CA SER A 138 -14.84 -21.51 5.00
C SER A 138 -14.95 -20.05 5.41
N ALA A 139 -16.17 -19.50 5.36
CA ALA A 139 -16.44 -18.11 5.76
C ALA A 139 -15.95 -17.81 7.19
N SER A 140 -16.18 -18.72 8.14
CA SER A 140 -15.73 -18.55 9.54
C SER A 140 -14.21 -18.59 9.68
N SER A 141 -13.54 -19.42 8.88
CA SER A 141 -12.07 -19.47 8.83
C SER A 141 -11.47 -18.19 8.23
N VAL A 142 -12.08 -17.70 7.15
CA VAL A 142 -11.69 -16.44 6.51
C VAL A 142 -11.85 -15.26 7.48
N GLN A 143 -12.97 -15.20 8.22
CA GLN A 143 -13.20 -14.16 9.22
C GLN A 143 -12.12 -14.15 10.31
N LYS A 144 -11.79 -15.33 10.87
CA LYS A 144 -10.72 -15.45 11.86
C LYS A 144 -9.35 -15.07 11.31
N ALA A 145 -9.04 -15.48 10.08
CA ALA A 145 -7.80 -15.12 9.42
C ALA A 145 -7.72 -13.60 9.15
N ALA A 146 -8.81 -12.97 8.72
CA ALA A 146 -8.88 -11.53 8.50
C ALA A 146 -8.65 -10.75 9.79
N GLN A 147 -9.28 -11.15 10.90
CA GLN A 147 -9.07 -10.54 12.20
C GLN A 147 -7.59 -10.59 12.62
N ALA A 148 -6.95 -11.74 12.47
CA ALA A 148 -5.53 -11.90 12.80
C ALA A 148 -4.61 -11.08 11.88
N LEU A 149 -4.94 -10.95 10.59
CA LEU A 149 -4.18 -10.11 9.65
C LEU A 149 -4.34 -8.62 9.95
N LEU A 150 -5.53 -8.17 10.39
CA LEU A 150 -5.78 -6.81 10.87
C LEU A 150 -4.98 -6.49 12.14
N GLU A 151 -4.96 -7.41 13.10
CA GLU A 151 -4.17 -7.28 14.34
C GLU A 151 -2.67 -7.20 14.06
N LYS A 152 -2.19 -7.97 13.08
CA LYS A 152 -0.80 -7.92 12.58
C LYS A 152 -0.51 -6.71 11.70
N GLN A 153 -1.50 -5.88 11.37
CA GLN A 153 -1.39 -4.73 10.48
C GLN A 153 -0.91 -5.09 9.05
N LEU A 154 -1.16 -6.31 8.59
CA LEU A 154 -0.83 -6.74 7.23
C LEU A 154 -1.91 -6.37 6.21
N ILE A 155 -3.14 -6.18 6.67
CA ILE A 155 -4.24 -5.66 5.88
C ILE A 155 -4.93 -4.50 6.59
N THR A 156 -5.63 -3.68 5.82
CA THR A 156 -6.54 -2.64 6.31
C THR A 156 -7.97 -2.96 5.92
N GLN A 157 -8.92 -2.41 6.66
CA GLN A 157 -10.33 -2.49 6.34
C GLN A 157 -10.97 -1.10 6.41
N GLN A 158 -11.60 -0.68 5.32
CA GLN A 158 -12.40 0.53 5.25
C GLN A 158 -13.72 0.22 4.53
N GLN A 159 -14.87 0.54 5.12
CA GLN A 159 -16.20 0.32 4.50
C GLN A 159 -16.39 -1.09 3.89
N ASN A 160 -15.95 -2.13 4.61
CA ASN A 160 -15.96 -3.53 4.16
C ASN A 160 -15.05 -3.85 2.94
N ILE A 161 -14.15 -2.96 2.56
CA ILE A 161 -13.08 -3.20 1.59
C ILE A 161 -11.80 -3.53 2.37
N TYR A 162 -11.16 -4.64 2.00
CA TYR A 162 -9.90 -5.09 2.55
C TYR A 162 -8.80 -4.88 1.52
N GLU A 163 -7.67 -4.32 1.96
CA GLU A 163 -6.48 -4.09 1.15
C GLU A 163 -5.23 -4.53 1.92
N VAL A 164 -4.21 -5.01 1.23
CA VAL A 164 -2.89 -5.22 1.82
C VAL A 164 -2.33 -3.87 2.24
N TYR A 165 -1.84 -3.76 3.48
CA TYR A 165 -1.36 -2.48 4.03
C TYR A 165 -0.18 -1.91 3.25
N ASP A 166 0.84 -2.74 2.95
CA ASP A 166 1.97 -2.35 2.12
C ASP A 166 1.61 -2.54 0.64
N LYS A 167 1.51 -1.43 -0.11
CA LYS A 167 1.15 -1.45 -1.53
C LYS A 167 2.21 -2.11 -2.42
N PHE A 168 3.49 -2.06 -2.06
CA PHE A 168 4.53 -2.82 -2.78
C PHE A 168 4.39 -4.32 -2.54
N MET A 169 4.09 -4.74 -1.31
CA MET A 169 3.76 -6.13 -1.00
C MET A 169 2.48 -6.57 -1.74
N ALA A 170 1.46 -5.72 -1.83
CA ALA A 170 0.24 -6.01 -2.59
C ALA A 170 0.55 -6.31 -4.05
N GLU A 171 1.40 -5.51 -4.69
CA GLU A 171 1.82 -5.74 -6.07
C GLU A 171 2.66 -7.01 -6.20
N TRP A 172 3.60 -7.25 -5.29
CA TRP A 172 4.38 -8.49 -5.26
C TRP A 172 3.49 -9.73 -5.17
N LEU A 173 2.48 -9.74 -4.28
CA LEU A 173 1.52 -10.84 -4.17
C LEU A 173 0.69 -11.07 -5.43
N ARG A 174 0.44 -10.02 -6.21
CA ARG A 174 -0.32 -10.11 -7.47
C ARG A 174 0.47 -10.79 -8.58
N PHE A 175 1.79 -10.66 -8.59
CA PHE A 175 2.67 -11.20 -9.63
C PHE A 175 3.33 -12.55 -9.26
N GLN A 176 3.08 -13.09 -8.07
CA GLN A 176 3.67 -14.34 -7.56
C GLN A 176 2.94 -15.61 -8.02
N LEU A 177 2.18 -15.58 -9.09
CA LEU A 177 1.53 -16.76 -9.67
C LEU A 177 2.16 -17.20 -10.95
#